data_557d1b893e688ec5b6b4c1ef0d4362a3
#
_entry.id   557d1b893e688ec5b6b4c1ef0d4362a3
#
_cell.length_a   1.000
_cell.length_b   1.000
_cell.length_c   1.000
_cell.angle_alpha   90.00
_cell.angle_beta   90.00
_cell.angle_gamma   90.00
#
_symmetry.space_group_name_H-M   'P 1'
#
loop_
_entity.id
_entity.type
_entity.pdbx_description
1 polymer ?
#
loop_
_entity_poly.entity_id
_entity_poly.type
_entity_poly.pdbx_seq_one_letter_code
_entity_poly.pdbx_strand_id
1 'polypeptide(L)'
;MAQFEDIISKSDQVDSGSPSVYQLRTKKQKSGSLTLTVGEKQETKPNKTILLVGETATGKSTLVNALFNYAVGVKFGDDVWFQLVEDQTGSQTSDVIVYQIFGFEDQTLPFSLTIIDTPAFGDTQDPDHIRTNQRLMELFQSADGIQEVHAVGLVMKDEENPVTDRLKNIYDFIKSQFGKDVKKNIIALMTNSQGKPPRKVLQALEAANIKCAKNEKNQPCIIQFDNCQDEERTEESELSIENAWKVTERGMKQFIAFLEKSPPLQPEVILEHHKERIRLTACIQNLLERIRFTELKMRDVERTQEALRINNQKMKRDKSFNVSIPEAYKDLQPPRDGRCSYETSLCCPVCKENCHYPGCTKALNPEQCEVMIDGKCTSCTNKCPASDHVKQNRQCVIRTNKVEKTKEALKKQYKQESRQKMKLSERLEKEKTKLKEGKIDK
;
A
#
# COMPACT_ATOMS: atom_id res chain seq x y z
N MET A 1 -19.30 11.95 36.87
CA MET A 1 -20.27 12.28 35.79
C MET A 1 -20.16 13.75 35.35
N ALA A 2 -20.13 14.75 36.26
CA ALA A 2 -19.99 16.17 35.86
C ALA A 2 -18.82 16.46 34.93
N GLN A 3 -17.72 15.75 35.06
CA GLN A 3 -16.51 15.88 34.21
C GLN A 3 -16.77 15.54 32.73
N PHE A 4 -17.75 14.69 32.42
CA PHE A 4 -18.02 14.19 31.07
C PHE A 4 -19.33 14.75 30.48
N GLU A 5 -20.02 15.68 31.15
CA GLU A 5 -21.31 16.22 30.71
C GLU A 5 -21.26 16.80 29.27
N ASP A 6 -20.19 17.51 28.91
CA ASP A 6 -20.04 18.08 27.60
C ASP A 6 -19.91 16.98 26.50
N ILE A 7 -19.19 15.90 26.80
CA ILE A 7 -19.03 14.78 25.86
C ILE A 7 -20.33 13.98 25.77
N ILE A 8 -20.96 13.70 26.90
CA ILE A 8 -22.25 12.99 26.97
C ILE A 8 -23.33 13.74 26.20
N SER A 9 -23.39 15.07 26.32
CA SER A 9 -24.35 15.90 25.57
C SER A 9 -24.22 15.79 24.06
N LYS A 10 -23.00 15.45 23.57
CA LYS A 10 -22.63 15.28 22.15
C LYS A 10 -22.68 13.82 21.72
N SER A 11 -23.22 12.92 22.56
CA SER A 11 -23.25 11.48 22.30
C SER A 11 -24.67 10.94 22.34
N ASP A 12 -24.89 9.74 21.84
CA ASP A 12 -26.10 8.95 21.97
C ASP A 12 -25.79 7.76 22.90
N GLN A 13 -26.61 7.55 23.92
CA GLN A 13 -26.46 6.41 24.80
C GLN A 13 -26.89 5.14 24.06
N VAL A 14 -25.98 4.17 23.94
CA VAL A 14 -26.21 2.90 23.23
C VAL A 14 -26.40 1.74 24.19
N ASP A 15 -25.84 1.83 25.41
CA ASP A 15 -26.05 0.87 26.47
C ASP A 15 -26.17 1.60 27.82
N SER A 16 -27.08 1.13 28.67
CA SER A 16 -27.33 1.64 30.04
C SER A 16 -26.75 0.73 31.12
N GLY A 17 -25.86 -0.19 30.76
CA GLY A 17 -25.17 -1.07 31.71
C GLY A 17 -24.17 -0.34 32.60
N SER A 18 -23.33 -1.10 33.28
CA SER A 18 -22.20 -0.58 34.06
C SER A 18 -20.90 -1.12 33.47
N PRO A 19 -20.14 -0.26 32.72
CA PRO A 19 -20.35 1.17 32.46
C PRO A 19 -21.48 1.45 31.45
N SER A 20 -22.11 2.63 31.56
CA SER A 20 -22.99 3.13 30.51
C SER A 20 -22.18 3.52 29.28
N VAL A 21 -22.58 3.05 28.08
CA VAL A 21 -21.85 3.24 26.83
C VAL A 21 -22.50 4.33 25.96
N TYR A 22 -21.68 5.27 25.51
CA TYR A 22 -22.09 6.41 24.72
C TYR A 22 -21.38 6.45 23.36
N GLN A 23 -22.15 6.43 22.26
CA GLN A 23 -21.64 6.63 20.91
C GLN A 23 -21.50 8.12 20.58
N LEU A 24 -20.30 8.58 20.27
CA LEU A 24 -20.09 9.98 19.93
C LEU A 24 -20.70 10.35 18.57
N ARG A 25 -21.37 11.51 18.53
CA ARG A 25 -21.76 12.17 17.29
C ARG A 25 -20.57 12.95 16.74
N THR A 26 -19.82 12.34 15.86
CA THR A 26 -18.62 12.95 15.29
C THR A 26 -18.95 13.87 14.11
N LYS A 27 -18.18 14.95 13.95
CA LYS A 27 -18.22 15.76 12.72
C LYS A 27 -17.58 14.96 11.60
N LYS A 28 -18.40 14.52 10.62
CA LYS A 28 -17.94 13.74 9.46
C LYS A 28 -17.52 14.68 8.34
N GLN A 29 -16.26 14.71 7.99
CA GLN A 29 -15.75 15.41 6.82
C GLN A 29 -15.28 14.39 5.78
N LYS A 30 -15.80 14.50 4.55
CA LYS A 30 -15.47 13.58 3.46
C LYS A 30 -14.68 14.33 2.39
N SER A 31 -13.36 14.31 2.51
CA SER A 31 -12.44 14.80 1.50
C SER A 31 -11.48 13.66 1.13
N GLY A 32 -11.99 12.70 0.33
CA GLY A 32 -11.24 11.47 -0.02
C GLY A 32 -11.40 10.38 1.03
N SER A 33 -10.78 10.48 2.21
CA SER A 33 -10.98 9.60 3.37
C SER A 33 -12.00 10.18 4.34
N LEU A 34 -12.64 9.31 5.13
CA LEU A 34 -13.54 9.73 6.20
C LEU A 34 -12.73 10.25 7.39
N THR A 35 -12.89 11.52 7.72
CA THR A 35 -12.29 12.12 8.93
C THR A 35 -13.37 12.39 9.97
N LEU A 36 -13.14 11.89 11.18
CA LEU A 36 -13.99 12.04 12.36
C LEU A 36 -13.24 12.89 13.38
N THR A 37 -13.74 14.08 13.67
CA THR A 37 -13.09 15.02 14.59
C THR A 37 -13.88 15.18 15.87
N VAL A 38 -13.19 15.08 17.00
CA VAL A 38 -13.71 15.36 18.35
C VAL A 38 -12.90 16.51 18.94
N GLY A 39 -13.62 17.49 19.50
CA GLY A 39 -13.01 18.69 20.07
C GLY A 39 -12.58 19.72 19.01
N GLU A 40 -11.83 20.71 19.45
CA GLU A 40 -11.31 21.78 18.61
C GLU A 40 -9.79 21.84 18.67
N LYS A 41 -9.15 21.93 17.50
CA LYS A 41 -7.70 21.96 17.38
C LYS A 41 -7.14 23.24 18.00
N GLN A 42 -6.19 23.11 18.90
CA GLN A 42 -5.38 24.20 19.43
C GLN A 42 -4.07 24.27 18.67
N GLU A 43 -3.81 25.37 17.95
CA GLU A 43 -2.60 25.50 17.11
C GLU A 43 -1.28 25.48 17.90
N THR A 44 -1.35 25.87 19.20
CA THR A 44 -0.21 25.90 20.11
C THR A 44 0.19 24.55 20.67
N LYS A 45 -0.67 23.53 20.54
CA LYS A 45 -0.41 22.19 21.07
C LYS A 45 0.11 21.28 19.96
N PRO A 46 1.14 20.47 20.24
CA PRO A 46 1.65 19.51 19.26
C PRO A 46 0.58 18.45 18.98
N ASN A 47 0.57 17.94 17.75
CA ASN A 47 -0.26 16.81 17.35
C ASN A 47 0.62 15.60 17.07
N LYS A 48 0.24 14.43 17.59
CA LYS A 48 0.92 13.16 17.29
C LYS A 48 0.03 12.27 16.45
N THR A 49 0.60 11.76 15.36
CA THR A 49 -0.15 10.90 14.42
C THR A 49 0.37 9.48 14.46
N ILE A 50 -0.55 8.52 14.59
CA ILE A 50 -0.27 7.10 14.48
C ILE A 50 -1.09 6.46 13.36
N LEU A 51 -0.44 5.60 12.56
CA LEU A 51 -1.08 4.72 11.59
C LEU A 51 -1.25 3.33 12.22
N LEU A 52 -2.48 2.83 12.32
CA LEU A 52 -2.78 1.48 12.78
C LEU A 52 -2.91 0.52 11.59
N VAL A 53 -2.17 -0.56 11.63
CA VAL A 53 -2.19 -1.65 10.64
C VAL A 53 -2.26 -3.00 11.35
N GLY A 54 -2.93 -3.97 10.75
CA GLY A 54 -3.05 -5.31 11.34
C GLY A 54 -4.10 -6.15 10.62
N GLU A 55 -4.18 -7.43 10.96
CA GLU A 55 -5.16 -8.35 10.41
C GLU A 55 -6.59 -8.05 10.88
N THR A 56 -7.56 -8.74 10.30
CA THR A 56 -8.97 -8.72 10.77
C THR A 56 -9.04 -9.22 12.22
N ALA A 57 -9.95 -8.63 12.99
CA ALA A 57 -10.20 -9.00 14.39
C ALA A 57 -8.99 -8.91 15.33
N THR A 58 -7.96 -8.14 15.00
CA THR A 58 -6.84 -7.86 15.91
C THR A 58 -7.16 -6.79 16.95
N GLY A 59 -8.37 -6.25 16.99
CA GLY A 59 -8.79 -5.25 17.99
C GLY A 59 -8.35 -3.81 17.67
N LYS A 60 -8.12 -3.44 16.40
CA LYS A 60 -7.79 -2.07 16.00
C LYS A 60 -8.85 -1.07 16.43
N SER A 61 -10.11 -1.32 16.10
CA SER A 61 -11.23 -0.44 16.44
C SER A 61 -11.44 -0.32 17.96
N THR A 62 -11.33 -1.43 18.68
CA THR A 62 -11.40 -1.44 20.16
C THR A 62 -10.26 -0.63 20.76
N LEU A 63 -9.05 -0.72 20.18
CA LEU A 63 -7.91 0.08 20.61
C LEU A 63 -8.14 1.58 20.36
N VAL A 64 -8.78 1.97 19.25
CA VAL A 64 -9.15 3.38 18.98
C VAL A 64 -10.07 3.91 20.07
N ASN A 65 -11.10 3.15 20.47
CA ASN A 65 -11.99 3.52 21.56
C ASN A 65 -11.23 3.63 22.90
N ALA A 66 -10.34 2.69 23.20
CA ALA A 66 -9.52 2.73 24.42
C ALA A 66 -8.59 3.95 24.47
N LEU A 67 -7.93 4.29 23.34
CA LEU A 67 -7.09 5.49 23.20
C LEU A 67 -7.90 6.77 23.42
N PHE A 68 -9.12 6.83 22.91
CA PHE A 68 -10.02 7.96 23.11
C PHE A 68 -10.42 8.11 24.59
N ASN A 69 -10.91 7.05 25.22
CA ASN A 69 -11.32 7.08 26.62
C ASN A 69 -10.16 7.47 27.55
N TYR A 70 -8.96 6.99 27.26
CA TYR A 70 -7.76 7.42 27.99
C TYR A 70 -7.48 8.92 27.77
N ALA A 71 -7.59 9.42 26.53
CA ALA A 71 -7.36 10.83 26.22
C ALA A 71 -8.31 11.76 26.97
N VAL A 72 -9.59 11.41 27.07
CA VAL A 72 -10.60 12.20 27.80
C VAL A 72 -10.57 11.99 29.33
N GLY A 73 -9.71 11.07 29.80
CA GLY A 73 -9.46 10.89 31.21
C GLY A 73 -10.43 9.94 31.95
N VAL A 74 -11.10 9.03 31.23
CA VAL A 74 -11.95 7.98 31.84
C VAL A 74 -11.07 7.03 32.66
N LYS A 75 -11.52 6.72 33.89
CA LYS A 75 -10.85 5.85 34.86
C LYS A 75 -11.71 4.64 35.18
N PHE A 76 -11.11 3.60 35.76
CA PHE A 76 -11.83 2.38 36.15
C PHE A 76 -13.05 2.65 37.04
N GLY A 77 -12.99 3.63 37.94
CA GLY A 77 -14.13 3.99 38.83
C GLY A 77 -15.25 4.80 38.17
N ASP A 78 -15.07 5.24 36.92
CA ASP A 78 -16.09 5.97 36.19
C ASP A 78 -17.08 4.98 35.55
N ASP A 79 -18.36 5.24 35.70
CA ASP A 79 -19.43 4.40 35.13
C ASP A 79 -19.83 4.90 33.72
N VAL A 80 -18.84 5.15 32.89
CA VAL A 80 -19.00 5.69 31.56
C VAL A 80 -17.94 5.12 30.61
N TRP A 81 -18.35 4.85 29.39
CA TRP A 81 -17.47 4.46 28.28
C TRP A 81 -17.91 5.14 26.99
N PHE A 82 -16.98 5.66 26.21
CA PHE A 82 -17.26 6.34 24.95
C PHE A 82 -16.78 5.52 23.77
N GLN A 83 -17.62 5.42 22.74
CA GLN A 83 -17.30 4.80 21.45
C GLN A 83 -17.17 5.87 20.38
N LEU A 84 -16.01 5.91 19.70
CA LEU A 84 -15.78 6.66 18.45
C LEU A 84 -16.15 5.81 17.24
N VAL A 85 -15.79 4.53 17.30
CA VAL A 85 -16.05 3.57 16.26
C VAL A 85 -17.46 3.04 16.44
N GLU A 86 -18.32 3.25 15.44
CA GLU A 86 -19.66 2.65 15.42
C GLU A 86 -19.51 1.12 15.36
N ASP A 87 -20.04 0.40 16.37
CA ASP A 87 -20.14 -1.05 16.34
C ASP A 87 -21.16 -1.47 15.28
N GLN A 88 -20.67 -1.57 14.04
CA GLN A 88 -21.42 -2.29 13.02
C GLN A 88 -21.17 -3.77 13.27
N THR A 89 -22.12 -4.42 13.93
CA THR A 89 -22.10 -5.86 14.23
C THR A 89 -21.66 -6.66 12.98
N GLY A 90 -20.41 -7.12 12.97
CA GLY A 90 -19.84 -7.94 11.89
C GLY A 90 -19.27 -7.19 10.68
N SER A 91 -19.26 -5.85 10.63
CA SER A 91 -18.71 -5.07 9.52
C SER A 91 -17.22 -4.78 9.76
N GLN A 92 -16.38 -5.24 8.83
CA GLN A 92 -14.97 -4.85 8.78
C GLN A 92 -14.85 -3.40 8.32
N THR A 93 -13.90 -2.65 8.86
CA THR A 93 -13.52 -1.33 8.35
C THR A 93 -13.18 -1.46 6.86
N SER A 94 -14.02 -0.88 6.01
CA SER A 94 -13.91 -1.06 4.54
C SER A 94 -13.09 0.04 3.86
N ASP A 95 -12.74 1.12 4.57
CA ASP A 95 -11.98 2.27 4.06
C ASP A 95 -11.02 2.80 5.14
N VAL A 96 -10.09 3.69 4.76
CA VAL A 96 -9.22 4.39 5.71
C VAL A 96 -10.03 5.46 6.45
N ILE A 97 -9.99 5.42 7.79
CA ILE A 97 -10.68 6.38 8.67
C ILE A 97 -9.64 7.14 9.48
N VAL A 98 -9.80 8.45 9.56
CA VAL A 98 -8.94 9.32 10.36
C VAL A 98 -9.73 9.82 11.57
N TYR A 99 -9.27 9.51 12.78
CA TYR A 99 -9.82 10.02 14.03
C TYR A 99 -8.92 11.14 14.54
N GLN A 100 -9.47 12.32 14.72
CA GLN A 100 -8.76 13.49 15.26
C GLN A 100 -9.33 13.82 16.63
N ILE A 101 -8.50 13.76 17.66
CA ILE A 101 -8.84 13.95 19.06
C ILE A 101 -8.11 15.19 19.57
N PHE A 102 -8.86 16.27 19.74
CA PHE A 102 -8.38 17.57 20.15
C PHE A 102 -9.08 18.04 21.43
N GLY A 103 -8.47 19.01 22.15
CA GLY A 103 -9.09 19.68 23.28
C GLY A 103 -8.99 18.92 24.61
N PHE A 104 -8.23 17.82 24.65
CA PHE A 104 -8.01 17.01 25.85
C PHE A 104 -6.54 17.04 26.30
N GLU A 105 -5.75 17.92 25.71
CA GLU A 105 -4.36 18.15 26.08
C GLU A 105 -4.30 18.71 27.50
N ASP A 106 -3.25 18.31 28.25
CA ASP A 106 -3.05 18.63 29.68
C ASP A 106 -3.96 17.87 30.67
N GLN A 107 -4.82 16.96 30.21
CA GLN A 107 -5.53 16.03 31.08
C GLN A 107 -4.72 14.75 31.32
N THR A 108 -4.62 13.90 30.27
CA THR A 108 -3.87 12.63 30.31
C THR A 108 -2.82 12.55 29.19
N LEU A 109 -3.00 13.34 28.14
CA LEU A 109 -2.06 13.45 27.01
C LEU A 109 -1.41 14.84 26.99
N PRO A 110 -0.10 14.96 26.72
CA PRO A 110 0.56 16.25 26.54
C PRO A 110 0.43 16.80 25.10
N PHE A 111 -0.32 16.12 24.24
CA PHE A 111 -0.50 16.43 22.82
C PHE A 111 -1.88 16.00 22.33
N SER A 112 -2.31 16.57 21.19
CA SER A 112 -3.48 16.06 20.45
C SER A 112 -3.10 14.75 19.75
N LEU A 113 -4.09 13.88 19.52
CA LEU A 113 -3.87 12.58 18.89
C LEU A 113 -4.64 12.46 17.58
N THR A 114 -3.93 12.11 16.52
CA THR A 114 -4.54 11.70 15.25
C THR A 114 -4.27 10.22 15.01
N ILE A 115 -5.33 9.44 14.80
CA ILE A 115 -5.26 8.00 14.53
C ILE A 115 -5.75 7.75 13.13
N ILE A 116 -4.91 7.12 12.31
CA ILE A 116 -5.27 6.62 10.98
C ILE A 116 -5.55 5.14 11.12
N ASP A 117 -6.82 4.75 11.07
CA ASP A 117 -7.23 3.35 11.09
C ASP A 117 -7.35 2.82 9.66
N THR A 118 -6.74 1.68 9.39
CA THR A 118 -6.77 1.05 8.06
C THR A 118 -7.67 -0.18 8.07
N PRO A 119 -8.26 -0.52 6.90
CA PRO A 119 -8.89 -1.81 6.71
C PRO A 119 -7.93 -2.94 7.08
N ALA A 120 -8.50 -4.08 7.42
CA ALA A 120 -7.71 -5.26 7.72
C ALA A 120 -6.87 -5.68 6.49
N PHE A 121 -5.61 -6.00 6.73
CA PHE A 121 -4.73 -6.49 5.68
C PHE A 121 -4.96 -8.00 5.49
N GLY A 122 -5.47 -8.37 4.30
CA GLY A 122 -5.59 -9.74 3.83
C GLY A 122 -4.41 -10.15 2.93
N ASP A 123 -4.72 -10.82 1.82
CA ASP A 123 -3.72 -11.21 0.83
C ASP A 123 -3.28 -10.01 -0.02
N THR A 124 -2.00 -9.97 -0.43
CA THR A 124 -1.40 -8.85 -1.20
C THR A 124 -2.01 -8.64 -2.59
N GLN A 125 -2.80 -9.60 -3.07
CA GLN A 125 -3.54 -9.52 -4.34
C GLN A 125 -4.98 -9.03 -4.19
N ASP A 126 -5.41 -8.72 -2.96
CA ASP A 126 -6.74 -8.23 -2.70
C ASP A 126 -6.92 -6.80 -3.27
N PRO A 127 -8.01 -6.53 -4.03
CA PRO A 127 -8.37 -5.18 -4.50
C PRO A 127 -8.43 -4.15 -3.39
N ASP A 128 -8.80 -4.54 -2.17
CA ASP A 128 -8.88 -3.66 -1.00
C ASP A 128 -7.50 -3.16 -0.55
N HIS A 129 -6.44 -3.94 -0.76
CA HIS A 129 -5.07 -3.51 -0.49
C HIS A 129 -4.63 -2.35 -1.41
N ILE A 130 -5.02 -2.40 -2.69
CA ILE A 130 -4.75 -1.33 -3.67
C ILE A 130 -5.53 -0.07 -3.29
N ARG A 131 -6.80 -0.23 -2.90
CA ARG A 131 -7.67 0.88 -2.46
C ARG A 131 -7.11 1.55 -1.21
N THR A 132 -6.72 0.80 -0.18
CA THR A 132 -6.11 1.31 1.05
C THR A 132 -4.86 2.13 0.73
N ASN A 133 -4.00 1.62 -0.16
CA ASN A 133 -2.80 2.34 -0.59
C ASN A 133 -3.15 3.68 -1.27
N GLN A 134 -4.11 3.69 -2.18
CA GLN A 134 -4.57 4.92 -2.85
C GLN A 134 -5.12 5.94 -1.84
N ARG A 135 -5.94 5.50 -0.88
CA ARG A 135 -6.51 6.35 0.17
C ARG A 135 -5.44 6.98 1.07
N LEU A 136 -4.46 6.20 1.49
CA LEU A 136 -3.33 6.71 2.27
C LEU A 136 -2.54 7.77 1.48
N MET A 137 -2.31 7.53 0.18
CA MET A 137 -1.61 8.51 -0.65
C MET A 137 -2.42 9.79 -0.85
N GLU A 138 -3.73 9.70 -1.05
CA GLU A 138 -4.62 10.86 -1.11
C GLU A 138 -4.58 11.67 0.19
N LEU A 139 -4.58 10.99 1.33
CA LEU A 139 -4.48 11.59 2.65
C LEU A 139 -3.16 12.37 2.85
N PHE A 140 -2.03 11.79 2.42
CA PHE A 140 -0.71 12.44 2.51
C PHE A 140 -0.48 13.54 1.47
N GLN A 141 -1.20 13.53 0.33
CA GLN A 141 -1.10 14.53 -0.72
C GLN A 141 -2.01 15.73 -0.53
N SER A 142 -3.03 15.63 0.30
CA SER A 142 -3.98 16.71 0.56
C SER A 142 -3.31 17.86 1.33
N ALA A 143 -3.58 19.09 0.94
CA ALA A 143 -3.08 20.29 1.65
C ALA A 143 -3.55 20.32 3.12
N ASP A 144 -4.79 19.88 3.36
CA ASP A 144 -5.38 19.75 4.70
C ASP A 144 -5.17 18.34 5.29
N GLY A 145 -4.29 17.56 4.68
CA GLY A 145 -4.05 16.17 5.05
C GLY A 145 -3.07 15.99 6.20
N ILE A 146 -2.62 14.77 6.36
CA ILE A 146 -1.67 14.39 7.40
C ILE A 146 -0.27 14.86 7.01
N GLN A 147 0.30 15.76 7.82
CA GLN A 147 1.63 16.35 7.58
C GLN A 147 2.77 15.56 8.21
N GLU A 148 2.49 14.71 9.20
CA GLU A 148 3.49 13.94 9.94
C GLU A 148 2.92 12.62 10.44
N VAL A 149 3.71 11.54 10.39
CA VAL A 149 3.38 10.26 10.99
C VAL A 149 4.45 9.90 12.02
N HIS A 150 4.09 9.82 13.30
CA HIS A 150 5.04 9.61 14.40
C HIS A 150 5.25 8.12 14.69
N ALA A 151 4.22 7.30 14.50
CA ALA A 151 4.30 5.88 14.72
C ALA A 151 3.46 5.08 13.70
N VAL A 152 3.90 3.85 13.45
CA VAL A 152 3.11 2.81 12.77
C VAL A 152 2.89 1.70 13.78
N GLY A 153 1.65 1.57 14.24
CA GLY A 153 1.21 0.55 15.19
C GLY A 153 0.84 -0.74 14.46
N LEU A 154 1.69 -1.76 14.56
CA LEU A 154 1.37 -3.10 14.11
C LEU A 154 0.51 -3.78 15.18
N VAL A 155 -0.81 -3.82 14.95
CA VAL A 155 -1.77 -4.37 15.91
C VAL A 155 -1.84 -5.88 15.76
N MET A 156 -1.56 -6.58 16.84
CA MET A 156 -1.48 -8.04 16.91
C MET A 156 -2.27 -8.53 18.12
N LYS A 157 -2.92 -9.68 17.99
CA LYS A 157 -3.61 -10.33 19.10
C LYS A 157 -2.66 -11.30 19.82
N ASP A 158 -2.80 -11.47 21.13
CA ASP A 158 -2.04 -12.45 21.91
C ASP A 158 -2.59 -13.88 21.64
N GLU A 159 -2.32 -14.39 20.44
CA GLU A 159 -2.75 -15.71 19.99
C GLU A 159 -1.61 -16.72 19.91
N GLU A 160 -1.99 -18.02 19.92
CA GLU A 160 -1.02 -19.10 19.98
C GLU A 160 -0.17 -19.28 18.72
N ASN A 161 -0.67 -18.87 17.53
CA ASN A 161 0.01 -19.02 16.25
C ASN A 161 -0.28 -17.85 15.30
N PRO A 162 0.40 -16.71 15.43
CA PRO A 162 0.27 -15.63 14.44
C PRO A 162 0.78 -16.12 13.08
N VAL A 163 -0.02 -15.88 12.03
CA VAL A 163 0.33 -16.30 10.65
C VAL A 163 1.49 -15.45 10.15
N THR A 164 2.69 -16.03 10.14
CA THR A 164 3.95 -15.33 9.81
C THR A 164 3.95 -14.69 8.42
N ASP A 165 3.32 -15.32 7.42
CA ASP A 165 3.28 -14.79 6.06
C ASP A 165 2.40 -13.53 5.95
N ARG A 166 1.27 -13.47 6.66
CA ARG A 166 0.43 -12.27 6.71
C ARG A 166 1.14 -11.10 7.39
N LEU A 167 1.77 -11.35 8.53
CA LEU A 167 2.60 -10.34 9.20
C LEU A 167 3.71 -9.81 8.31
N LYS A 168 4.36 -10.69 7.55
CA LYS A 168 5.38 -10.31 6.57
C LYS A 168 4.80 -9.42 5.47
N ASN A 169 3.63 -9.75 4.94
CA ASN A 169 2.94 -8.93 3.93
C ASN A 169 2.62 -7.53 4.47
N ILE A 170 2.11 -7.42 5.69
CA ILE A 170 1.85 -6.14 6.36
C ILE A 170 3.15 -5.34 6.52
N TYR A 171 4.23 -5.99 6.96
CA TYR A 171 5.52 -5.33 7.12
C TYR A 171 6.11 -4.86 5.79
N ASP A 172 6.00 -5.66 4.74
CA ASP A 172 6.43 -5.29 3.39
C ASP A 172 5.58 -4.13 2.83
N PHE A 173 4.28 -4.10 3.15
CA PHE A 173 3.43 -2.94 2.87
C PHE A 173 3.96 -1.68 3.58
N ILE A 174 4.17 -1.72 4.89
CA ILE A 174 4.69 -0.58 5.65
C ILE A 174 6.01 -0.08 5.04
N LYS A 175 6.96 -0.97 4.77
CA LYS A 175 8.23 -0.60 4.12
C LYS A 175 8.05 0.01 2.74
N SER A 176 7.05 -0.46 2.00
CA SER A 176 6.76 0.06 0.67
C SER A 176 6.19 1.47 0.69
N GLN A 177 5.53 1.88 1.79
CA GLN A 177 4.99 3.23 1.96
C GLN A 177 6.04 4.20 2.51
N PHE A 178 6.79 3.79 3.52
CA PHE A 178 7.62 4.67 4.35
C PHE A 178 9.13 4.47 4.16
N GLY A 179 9.53 3.50 3.33
CA GLY A 179 10.93 3.17 3.14
C GLY A 179 11.53 2.34 4.29
N LYS A 180 12.84 2.07 4.19
CA LYS A 180 13.55 1.16 5.12
C LYS A 180 13.76 1.73 6.52
N ASP A 181 13.76 3.04 6.65
CA ASP A 181 14.04 3.74 7.90
C ASP A 181 12.84 3.81 8.85
N VAL A 182 11.64 3.47 8.36
CA VAL A 182 10.40 3.37 9.15
C VAL A 182 10.51 2.43 10.35
N LYS A 183 11.46 1.51 10.37
CA LYS A 183 11.71 0.57 11.48
C LYS A 183 11.82 1.22 12.86
N LYS A 184 12.24 2.49 12.91
CA LYS A 184 12.35 3.26 14.17
C LYS A 184 11.01 3.77 14.68
N ASN A 185 10.01 3.83 13.79
CA ASN A 185 8.66 4.30 14.08
C ASN A 185 7.63 3.15 14.18
N ILE A 186 8.03 1.90 13.87
CA ILE A 186 7.16 0.73 14.01
C ILE A 186 7.17 0.24 15.44
N ILE A 187 5.99 0.10 16.04
CA ILE A 187 5.76 -0.52 17.34
C ILE A 187 4.74 -1.65 17.21
N ALA A 188 4.92 -2.72 17.98
CA ALA A 188 3.93 -3.77 18.07
C ALA A 188 2.93 -3.43 19.21
N LEU A 189 1.65 -3.36 18.87
CA LEU A 189 0.55 -3.12 19.80
C LEU A 189 -0.19 -4.45 20.01
N MET A 190 0.04 -5.07 21.14
CA MET A 190 -0.52 -6.37 21.45
C MET A 190 -1.85 -6.20 22.20
N THR A 191 -2.94 -6.65 21.61
CA THR A 191 -4.29 -6.63 22.17
C THR A 191 -4.64 -7.97 22.84
N ASN A 192 -5.71 -7.99 23.64
CA ASN A 192 -6.15 -9.14 24.44
C ASN A 192 -5.03 -9.71 25.31
N SER A 193 -4.21 -8.84 25.88
CA SER A 193 -3.04 -9.23 26.64
C SER A 193 -3.34 -9.28 28.12
N GLN A 194 -3.18 -10.44 28.72
CA GLN A 194 -3.26 -10.64 30.18
C GLN A 194 -2.06 -10.05 30.94
N GLY A 195 -1.23 -9.20 30.33
CA GLY A 195 -0.06 -8.60 30.95
C GLY A 195 1.13 -9.57 31.14
N LYS A 196 1.07 -10.77 30.57
CA LYS A 196 2.17 -11.75 30.58
C LYS A 196 3.29 -11.33 29.62
N PRO A 197 4.53 -11.82 29.79
CA PRO A 197 5.62 -11.57 28.86
C PRO A 197 5.24 -11.98 27.42
N PRO A 198 5.43 -11.11 26.39
CA PRO A 198 4.94 -11.33 25.02
C PRO A 198 5.83 -12.26 24.20
N ARG A 199 6.11 -13.47 24.72
CA ARG A 199 7.05 -14.42 24.11
C ARG A 199 6.64 -14.86 22.70
N LYS A 200 5.35 -15.11 22.49
CA LYS A 200 4.81 -15.57 21.20
C LYS A 200 4.89 -14.46 20.15
N VAL A 201 4.55 -13.24 20.51
CA VAL A 201 4.66 -12.07 19.62
C VAL A 201 6.11 -11.81 19.25
N LEU A 202 7.07 -11.93 20.20
CA LEU A 202 8.50 -11.82 19.91
C LEU A 202 8.94 -12.88 18.88
N GLN A 203 8.56 -14.13 19.08
CA GLN A 203 8.86 -15.22 18.16
C GLN A 203 8.27 -14.97 16.75
N ALA A 204 7.05 -14.47 16.67
CA ALA A 204 6.40 -14.15 15.41
C ALA A 204 7.11 -13.01 14.66
N LEU A 205 7.49 -11.95 15.37
CA LEU A 205 8.26 -10.85 14.79
C LEU A 205 9.61 -11.30 14.27
N GLU A 206 10.31 -12.18 15.00
CA GLU A 206 11.59 -12.77 14.58
C GLU A 206 11.41 -13.68 13.36
N ALA A 207 10.43 -14.59 13.39
CA ALA A 207 10.15 -15.51 12.29
C ALA A 207 9.77 -14.78 10.99
N ALA A 208 9.00 -13.69 11.10
CA ALA A 208 8.65 -12.83 9.97
C ALA A 208 9.77 -11.83 9.57
N ASN A 209 10.90 -11.81 10.29
CA ASN A 209 12.00 -10.86 10.13
C ASN A 209 11.53 -9.38 10.16
N ILE A 210 10.58 -9.09 11.05
CA ILE A 210 10.03 -7.75 11.25
C ILE A 210 10.93 -6.95 12.18
N LYS A 211 11.36 -5.78 11.71
CA LYS A 211 12.19 -4.85 12.49
C LYS A 211 11.32 -3.72 13.03
N CYS A 212 11.18 -3.67 14.35
CA CYS A 212 10.48 -2.62 15.08
C CYS A 212 11.47 -1.66 15.76
N ALA A 213 10.93 -0.55 16.27
CA ALA A 213 11.60 0.29 17.24
C ALA A 213 12.07 -0.57 18.44
N LYS A 214 13.14 -0.15 19.08
CA LYS A 214 13.73 -0.87 20.19
C LYS A 214 13.53 -0.11 21.50
N ASN A 215 13.26 -0.85 22.56
CA ASN A 215 13.22 -0.33 23.91
C ASN A 215 14.66 -0.13 24.48
N GLU A 216 14.75 0.36 25.71
CA GLU A 216 16.04 0.60 26.39
C GLU A 216 16.91 -0.67 26.55
N LYS A 217 16.27 -1.85 26.52
CA LYS A 217 16.96 -3.15 26.56
C LYS A 217 17.36 -3.68 25.19
N ASN A 218 17.29 -2.85 24.14
CA ASN A 218 17.55 -3.23 22.74
C ASN A 218 16.64 -4.34 22.18
N GLN A 219 15.48 -4.56 22.80
CA GLN A 219 14.45 -5.52 22.36
C GLN A 219 13.36 -4.78 21.55
N PRO A 220 12.61 -5.47 20.66
CA PRO A 220 11.46 -4.91 19.99
C PRO A 220 10.50 -4.20 20.96
N CYS A 221 10.07 -2.99 20.62
CA CYS A 221 9.10 -2.26 21.41
C CYS A 221 7.72 -2.89 21.22
N ILE A 222 7.24 -3.58 22.26
CA ILE A 222 5.92 -4.21 22.30
C ILE A 222 5.15 -3.57 23.45
N ILE A 223 3.97 -3.04 23.13
CA ILE A 223 3.07 -2.41 24.11
C ILE A 223 1.82 -3.28 24.22
N GLN A 224 1.41 -3.57 25.44
CA GLN A 224 0.34 -4.51 25.75
C GLN A 224 -0.93 -3.77 26.16
N PHE A 225 -2.05 -4.21 25.63
CA PHE A 225 -3.39 -3.71 25.94
C PHE A 225 -4.33 -4.88 26.19
N ASP A 226 -5.24 -4.71 27.12
CA ASP A 226 -6.37 -5.59 27.36
C ASP A 226 -7.64 -4.72 27.34
N ASN A 227 -8.26 -4.63 26.16
CA ASN A 227 -9.30 -3.64 25.88
C ASN A 227 -10.71 -4.25 26.07
N CYS A 228 -11.05 -4.65 27.29
CA CYS A 228 -12.38 -5.14 27.70
C CYS A 228 -13.07 -4.19 28.68
N GLN A 229 -12.77 -2.88 28.62
CA GLN A 229 -13.25 -1.90 29.57
C GLN A 229 -14.73 -1.53 29.39
N ASP A 230 -15.33 -1.85 28.27
CA ASP A 230 -16.75 -1.71 27.93
C ASP A 230 -17.60 -2.91 28.35
N GLU A 231 -16.96 -3.98 28.83
CA GLU A 231 -17.68 -5.15 29.34
C GLU A 231 -18.43 -4.85 30.65
N GLU A 232 -19.60 -5.49 30.83
CA GLU A 232 -20.42 -5.32 31.99
C GLU A 232 -19.71 -5.76 33.29
N ARG A 233 -19.71 -4.89 34.28
CA ARG A 233 -19.09 -5.13 35.60
C ARG A 233 -20.06 -5.86 36.51
N THR A 234 -19.79 -7.14 36.73
CA THR A 234 -20.48 -8.00 37.70
C THR A 234 -19.51 -8.34 38.82
N GLU A 235 -20.03 -8.86 39.95
CA GLU A 235 -19.18 -9.33 41.08
C GLU A 235 -18.13 -10.37 40.61
N GLU A 236 -18.46 -11.17 39.58
CA GLU A 236 -17.57 -12.21 39.02
C GLU A 236 -16.51 -11.64 38.06
N SER A 237 -16.87 -10.60 37.27
CA SER A 237 -16.01 -10.01 36.24
C SER A 237 -15.16 -8.83 36.73
N GLU A 238 -15.55 -8.15 37.82
CA GLU A 238 -14.94 -6.90 38.29
C GLU A 238 -13.42 -7.00 38.47
N LEU A 239 -12.91 -8.04 39.12
CA LEU A 239 -11.47 -8.24 39.31
C LEU A 239 -10.73 -8.45 38.02
N SER A 240 -11.33 -9.16 37.05
CA SER A 240 -10.75 -9.39 35.71
C SER A 240 -10.67 -8.08 34.95
N ILE A 241 -11.73 -7.30 34.93
CA ILE A 241 -11.80 -6.00 34.24
C ILE A 241 -10.83 -5.00 34.87
N GLU A 242 -10.73 -4.98 36.23
CA GLU A 242 -9.74 -4.13 36.91
C GLU A 242 -8.30 -4.47 36.52
N ASN A 243 -7.97 -5.76 36.39
CA ASN A 243 -6.66 -6.18 35.93
C ASN A 243 -6.42 -5.79 34.48
N ALA A 244 -7.40 -5.96 33.59
CA ALA A 244 -7.33 -5.53 32.20
C ALA A 244 -7.11 -4.02 32.09
N TRP A 245 -7.82 -3.25 32.92
CA TRP A 245 -7.62 -1.81 33.01
C TRP A 245 -6.17 -1.44 33.37
N LYS A 246 -5.60 -2.08 34.39
CA LYS A 246 -4.19 -1.86 34.81
C LYS A 246 -3.19 -2.19 33.71
N VAL A 247 -3.46 -3.24 32.92
CA VAL A 247 -2.63 -3.59 31.75
C VAL A 247 -2.71 -2.49 30.70
N THR A 248 -3.91 -2.06 30.35
CA THR A 248 -4.15 -1.01 29.33
C THR A 248 -3.59 0.34 29.80
N GLU A 249 -3.77 0.76 31.05
CA GLU A 249 -3.21 2.01 31.58
C GLU A 249 -1.68 2.03 31.52
N ARG A 250 -1.03 0.92 31.87
CA ARG A 250 0.42 0.77 31.72
C ARG A 250 0.83 0.85 30.26
N GLY A 251 0.09 0.19 29.36
CA GLY A 251 0.29 0.26 27.93
C GLY A 251 0.18 1.68 27.37
N MET A 252 -0.85 2.43 27.81
CA MET A 252 -1.06 3.83 27.42
C MET A 252 0.12 4.72 27.82
N LYS A 253 0.62 4.59 29.07
CA LYS A 253 1.80 5.34 29.54
C LYS A 253 3.05 5.04 28.68
N GLN A 254 3.26 3.77 28.32
CA GLN A 254 4.39 3.38 27.42
C GLN A 254 4.20 3.91 26.01
N PHE A 255 2.98 3.91 25.51
CA PHE A 255 2.63 4.40 24.18
C PHE A 255 2.86 5.91 24.07
N ILE A 256 2.42 6.69 25.06
CA ILE A 256 2.63 8.14 25.12
C ILE A 256 4.13 8.44 25.15
N ALA A 257 4.87 7.80 26.05
CA ALA A 257 6.33 7.99 26.15
C ALA A 257 7.07 7.63 24.85
N PHE A 258 6.56 6.65 24.10
CA PHE A 258 7.09 6.34 22.76
C PHE A 258 6.79 7.47 21.78
N LEU A 259 5.54 7.95 21.70
CA LEU A 259 5.14 9.01 20.76
C LEU A 259 5.87 10.33 21.03
N GLU A 260 6.12 10.67 22.29
CA GLU A 260 6.88 11.87 22.64
C GLU A 260 8.30 11.83 22.06
N LYS A 261 8.97 10.68 22.14
CA LYS A 261 10.36 10.49 21.70
C LYS A 261 10.49 10.20 20.21
N SER A 262 9.40 9.82 19.53
CA SER A 262 9.43 9.39 18.12
C SER A 262 9.59 10.59 17.19
N PRO A 263 10.64 10.62 16.34
CA PRO A 263 10.74 11.62 15.29
C PRO A 263 9.66 11.37 14.23
N PRO A 264 9.04 12.42 13.68
CA PRO A 264 8.03 12.26 12.66
C PRO A 264 8.61 11.78 11.33
N LEU A 265 7.86 10.95 10.62
CA LEU A 265 8.08 10.65 9.21
C LEU A 265 7.42 11.76 8.39
N GLN A 266 8.18 12.40 7.53
CA GLN A 266 7.71 13.50 6.71
C GLN A 266 6.96 13.00 5.46
N PRO A 267 5.83 13.61 5.07
CA PRO A 267 5.05 13.22 3.89
C PRO A 267 5.86 13.28 2.60
N GLU A 268 6.79 14.22 2.46
CA GLU A 268 7.64 14.35 1.29
C GLU A 268 8.47 13.09 1.04
N VAL A 269 9.01 12.51 2.12
CA VAL A 269 9.77 11.24 2.05
C VAL A 269 8.85 10.10 1.66
N ILE A 270 7.64 10.05 2.24
CA ILE A 270 6.64 9.03 1.92
C ILE A 270 6.23 9.14 0.45
N LEU A 271 5.93 10.35 -0.03
CA LEU A 271 5.52 10.61 -1.41
C LEU A 271 6.63 10.30 -2.42
N GLU A 272 7.90 10.62 -2.09
CA GLU A 272 9.01 10.32 -2.98
C GLU A 272 9.25 8.80 -3.08
N HIS A 273 9.19 8.06 -1.98
CA HIS A 273 9.23 6.59 -2.02
C HIS A 273 8.09 5.99 -2.84
N HIS A 274 6.89 6.57 -2.73
CA HIS A 274 5.75 6.13 -3.54
C HIS A 274 5.99 6.37 -5.03
N LYS A 275 6.49 7.55 -5.42
CA LYS A 275 6.85 7.86 -6.80
C LYS A 275 7.95 6.93 -7.33
N GLU A 276 8.99 6.69 -6.54
CA GLU A 276 10.05 5.73 -6.90
C GLU A 276 9.49 4.32 -7.13
N ARG A 277 8.56 3.87 -6.29
CA ARG A 277 7.90 2.57 -6.46
C ARG A 277 7.09 2.51 -7.75
N ILE A 278 6.32 3.55 -8.08
CA ILE A 278 5.57 3.63 -9.34
C ILE A 278 6.54 3.56 -10.53
N ARG A 279 7.64 4.32 -10.50
CA ARG A 279 8.69 4.31 -11.52
C ARG A 279 9.28 2.92 -11.70
N LEU A 280 9.68 2.27 -10.61
CA LEU A 280 10.25 0.91 -10.64
C LEU A 280 9.26 -0.09 -11.21
N THR A 281 8.01 -0.08 -10.77
CA THR A 281 6.97 -0.97 -11.26
C THR A 281 6.75 -0.79 -12.76
N ALA A 282 6.62 0.46 -13.21
CA ALA A 282 6.46 0.78 -14.62
C ALA A 282 7.68 0.32 -15.45
N CYS A 283 8.89 0.54 -14.97
CA CYS A 283 10.13 0.09 -15.61
C CYS A 283 10.20 -1.43 -15.71
N ILE A 284 9.84 -2.16 -14.64
CA ILE A 284 9.82 -3.64 -14.63
C ILE A 284 8.80 -4.16 -15.64
N GLN A 285 7.59 -3.63 -15.65
CA GLN A 285 6.53 -4.05 -16.59
C GLN A 285 6.95 -3.80 -18.05
N ASN A 286 7.47 -2.61 -18.35
CA ASN A 286 7.97 -2.29 -19.68
C ASN A 286 9.12 -3.23 -20.08
N LEU A 287 10.05 -3.50 -19.18
CA LEU A 287 11.18 -4.41 -19.43
C LEU A 287 10.70 -5.84 -19.73
N LEU A 288 9.71 -6.36 -18.98
CA LEU A 288 9.11 -7.67 -19.23
C LEU A 288 8.43 -7.74 -20.61
N GLU A 289 7.70 -6.68 -21.00
CA GLU A 289 7.11 -6.61 -22.35
C GLU A 289 8.17 -6.59 -23.45
N ARG A 290 9.29 -5.88 -23.25
CA ARG A 290 10.42 -5.83 -24.17
C ARG A 290 11.09 -7.20 -24.31
N ILE A 291 11.33 -7.89 -23.20
CA ILE A 291 11.88 -9.27 -23.20
C ILE A 291 10.96 -10.18 -24.01
N ARG A 292 9.65 -10.18 -23.69
CA ARG A 292 8.66 -11.00 -24.40
C ARG A 292 8.64 -10.71 -25.92
N PHE A 293 8.65 -9.43 -26.30
CA PHE A 293 8.66 -9.04 -27.71
C PHE A 293 9.93 -9.49 -28.42
N THR A 294 11.10 -9.36 -27.78
CA THR A 294 12.40 -9.80 -28.33
C THR A 294 12.43 -11.32 -28.54
N GLU A 295 11.91 -12.10 -27.57
CA GLU A 295 11.79 -13.55 -27.70
C GLU A 295 10.88 -13.96 -28.87
N LEU A 296 9.75 -13.26 -29.06
CA LEU A 296 8.88 -13.52 -30.21
C LEU A 296 9.58 -13.21 -31.54
N LYS A 297 10.33 -12.11 -31.61
CA LYS A 297 11.13 -11.77 -32.80
C LYS A 297 12.21 -12.79 -33.08
N MET A 298 12.86 -13.35 -32.07
CA MET A 298 13.84 -14.43 -32.28
C MET A 298 13.16 -15.69 -32.86
N ARG A 299 11.95 -16.04 -32.36
CA ARG A 299 11.17 -17.14 -32.96
C ARG A 299 10.74 -16.86 -34.40
N ASP A 300 10.43 -15.61 -34.74
CA ASP A 300 10.10 -15.23 -36.12
C ASP A 300 11.27 -15.50 -37.04
N VAL A 301 12.55 -15.21 -36.64
CA VAL A 301 13.75 -15.55 -37.39
C VAL A 301 13.87 -17.06 -37.62
N GLU A 302 13.67 -17.86 -36.60
CA GLU A 302 13.72 -19.33 -36.70
C GLU A 302 12.64 -19.88 -37.62
N ARG A 303 11.42 -19.37 -37.55
CA ARG A 303 10.30 -19.73 -38.43
C ARG A 303 10.60 -19.36 -39.89
N THR A 304 11.17 -18.19 -40.13
CA THR A 304 11.57 -17.74 -41.47
C THR A 304 12.65 -18.67 -42.06
N GLN A 305 13.63 -19.06 -41.24
CA GLN A 305 14.67 -20.01 -41.63
C GLN A 305 14.09 -21.38 -42.02
N GLU A 306 13.19 -21.92 -41.19
CA GLU A 306 12.57 -23.20 -41.42
C GLU A 306 11.62 -23.18 -42.64
N ALA A 307 10.87 -22.09 -42.82
CA ALA A 307 10.04 -21.90 -44.01
C ALA A 307 10.88 -21.90 -45.30
N LEU A 308 12.04 -21.25 -45.32
CA LEU A 308 12.98 -21.28 -46.43
C LEU A 308 13.54 -22.69 -46.68
N ARG A 309 13.86 -23.44 -45.62
CA ARG A 309 14.39 -24.81 -45.71
C ARG A 309 13.35 -25.78 -46.32
N ILE A 310 12.14 -25.80 -45.78
CA ILE A 310 11.07 -26.72 -46.20
C ILE A 310 10.57 -26.42 -47.61
N ASN A 311 10.40 -25.15 -47.96
CA ASN A 311 9.78 -24.76 -49.20
C ASN A 311 10.81 -24.49 -50.34
N ASN A 312 12.10 -24.74 -50.14
CA ASN A 312 13.14 -24.37 -51.08
C ASN A 312 12.94 -25.03 -52.46
N GLN A 313 12.49 -26.31 -52.54
CA GLN A 313 12.25 -26.99 -53.79
C GLN A 313 10.99 -26.45 -54.53
N LYS A 314 9.88 -26.19 -53.79
CA LYS A 314 8.67 -25.61 -54.35
C LYS A 314 8.91 -24.20 -54.87
N MET A 315 9.61 -23.38 -54.12
CA MET A 315 10.00 -22.01 -54.49
C MET A 315 11.00 -21.94 -55.64
N LYS A 316 11.72 -23.03 -55.98
CA LYS A 316 12.56 -23.14 -57.17
C LYS A 316 11.76 -23.41 -58.44
N ARG A 317 10.65 -24.17 -58.30
CA ARG A 317 9.77 -24.55 -59.41
C ARG A 317 8.75 -23.48 -59.76
N ASP A 318 8.22 -22.82 -58.77
CA ASP A 318 7.20 -21.77 -58.89
C ASP A 318 7.70 -20.46 -58.24
N LYS A 319 7.92 -19.44 -59.06
CA LYS A 319 8.34 -18.10 -58.59
C LYS A 319 7.24 -17.33 -57.91
N SER A 320 5.97 -17.67 -58.19
CA SER A 320 4.78 -17.04 -57.59
C SER A 320 4.39 -17.67 -56.24
N PHE A 321 5.07 -18.74 -55.83
CA PHE A 321 4.75 -19.46 -54.59
C PHE A 321 5.01 -18.60 -53.36
N ASN A 322 3.94 -18.34 -52.60
CA ASN A 322 3.97 -17.60 -51.35
C ASN A 322 3.88 -18.55 -50.14
N VAL A 323 4.53 -18.16 -49.07
CA VAL A 323 4.47 -18.87 -47.78
C VAL A 323 3.90 -17.94 -46.73
N SER A 324 2.89 -18.43 -46.00
CA SER A 324 2.31 -17.72 -44.88
C SER A 324 3.11 -18.00 -43.60
N ILE A 325 3.68 -16.95 -43.00
CA ILE A 325 4.40 -17.05 -41.73
C ILE A 325 3.81 -16.08 -40.69
N PRO A 326 3.73 -16.49 -39.44
CA PRO A 326 3.33 -15.57 -38.37
C PRO A 326 4.46 -14.62 -38.00
N GLU A 327 4.15 -13.33 -37.89
CA GLU A 327 5.09 -12.29 -37.46
C GLU A 327 4.55 -11.50 -36.26
N ALA A 328 5.40 -11.31 -35.27
CA ALA A 328 5.07 -10.48 -34.11
C ALA A 328 5.24 -8.98 -34.44
N TYR A 329 4.25 -8.19 -34.04
CA TYR A 329 4.29 -6.73 -34.16
C TYR A 329 3.62 -6.08 -32.95
N LYS A 330 3.89 -4.79 -32.74
CA LYS A 330 3.24 -3.99 -31.69
C LYS A 330 2.12 -3.15 -32.30
N ASP A 331 0.97 -3.14 -31.64
CA ASP A 331 -0.23 -2.43 -32.06
C ASP A 331 -0.84 -1.64 -30.90
N LEU A 332 -1.49 -0.51 -31.21
CA LEU A 332 -2.17 0.33 -30.22
C LEU A 332 -3.65 -0.07 -30.16
N GLN A 333 -4.09 -0.57 -29.01
CA GLN A 333 -5.43 -1.08 -28.84
C GLN A 333 -6.12 -0.48 -27.60
N PRO A 334 -7.48 -0.32 -27.64
CA PRO A 334 -8.23 -0.03 -26.42
C PRO A 334 -8.06 -1.18 -25.41
N PRO A 335 -8.22 -0.92 -24.09
CA PRO A 335 -8.19 -1.97 -23.06
C PRO A 335 -9.21 -3.08 -23.36
N ARG A 336 -8.87 -4.34 -23.07
CA ARG A 336 -9.68 -5.51 -23.42
C ARG A 336 -11.01 -5.62 -22.68
N ASP A 337 -11.15 -5.01 -21.51
CA ASP A 337 -12.22 -5.36 -20.57
C ASP A 337 -13.50 -4.55 -20.71
N GLY A 338 -13.63 -3.73 -21.77
CA GLY A 338 -14.89 -3.00 -22.06
C GLY A 338 -15.44 -2.12 -20.92
N ARG A 339 -14.84 -2.22 -19.74
CA ARG A 339 -15.12 -1.33 -18.63
C ARG A 339 -14.48 0.01 -18.97
N CYS A 340 -15.28 1.06 -19.04
CA CYS A 340 -14.81 2.43 -18.99
C CYS A 340 -14.14 2.65 -17.63
N SER A 341 -13.01 1.98 -17.39
CA SER A 341 -12.19 2.28 -16.24
C SER A 341 -11.33 3.48 -16.61
N TYR A 342 -11.17 4.38 -15.70
CA TYR A 342 -10.35 5.59 -15.78
C TYR A 342 -8.85 5.29 -15.96
N GLU A 343 -8.48 4.11 -16.45
CA GLU A 343 -7.12 3.64 -16.64
C GLU A 343 -6.55 4.20 -17.94
N THR A 344 -5.94 5.37 -17.83
CA THR A 344 -5.13 5.92 -18.92
C THR A 344 -3.73 5.30 -18.87
N SER A 345 -3.13 5.13 -20.06
CA SER A 345 -1.73 4.75 -20.21
C SER A 345 -0.88 5.90 -20.70
N LEU A 346 0.38 5.93 -20.31
CA LEU A 346 1.39 6.77 -20.93
C LEU A 346 2.20 5.91 -21.90
N CYS A 347 2.12 6.21 -23.19
CA CYS A 347 2.80 5.47 -24.24
C CYS A 347 3.86 6.33 -24.92
N CYS A 348 4.95 5.72 -25.32
CA CYS A 348 5.97 6.30 -26.20
C CYS A 348 5.74 5.83 -27.63
N PRO A 349 5.22 6.66 -28.57
CA PRO A 349 5.08 6.30 -29.98
C PRO A 349 6.42 5.99 -30.67
N VAL A 350 7.50 6.65 -30.27
CA VAL A 350 8.85 6.44 -30.83
C VAL A 350 9.37 5.04 -30.51
N CYS A 351 9.28 4.62 -29.24
CA CYS A 351 9.71 3.28 -28.81
C CYS A 351 8.64 2.20 -29.03
N LYS A 352 7.38 2.61 -29.24
CA LYS A 352 6.19 1.74 -29.25
C LYS A 352 6.11 0.92 -27.95
N GLU A 353 6.15 1.62 -26.83
CA GLU A 353 6.21 1.03 -25.49
C GLU A 353 5.21 1.66 -24.54
N ASN A 354 4.67 0.83 -23.63
CA ASN A 354 3.88 1.29 -22.50
C ASN A 354 4.84 1.76 -21.40
N CYS A 355 4.91 3.07 -21.18
CA CYS A 355 5.84 3.66 -20.21
C CYS A 355 5.27 3.67 -18.79
N HIS A 356 3.94 3.87 -18.67
CA HIS A 356 3.21 3.74 -17.43
C HIS A 356 1.81 3.15 -17.71
N TYR A 357 1.59 1.89 -17.33
CA TYR A 357 0.34 1.15 -17.48
C TYR A 357 0.33 -0.04 -16.51
N PRO A 358 -0.83 -0.33 -15.86
CA PRO A 358 -2.00 0.50 -15.66
C PRO A 358 -1.76 1.63 -14.65
N GLY A 359 -2.65 2.62 -14.60
CA GLY A 359 -2.71 3.54 -13.46
C GLY A 359 -2.15 4.96 -13.67
N CYS A 360 -1.86 5.39 -14.90
CA CYS A 360 -1.49 6.79 -15.15
C CYS A 360 -2.71 7.73 -15.11
N THR A 361 -3.43 7.74 -13.97
CA THR A 361 -4.70 8.46 -13.83
C THR A 361 -4.53 9.91 -13.39
N LYS A 362 -3.54 10.19 -12.52
CA LYS A 362 -3.38 11.50 -11.85
C LYS A 362 -2.70 12.57 -12.72
N ALA A 363 -1.80 12.18 -13.62
CA ALA A 363 -1.13 13.14 -14.48
C ALA A 363 -2.09 13.71 -15.52
N LEU A 364 -2.22 15.04 -15.62
CA LEU A 364 -3.02 15.69 -16.65
C LEU A 364 -2.33 15.66 -18.02
N ASN A 365 -1.01 15.73 -18.04
CA ASN A 365 -0.17 15.69 -19.23
C ASN A 365 1.02 14.74 -19.01
N PRO A 366 1.77 14.34 -20.08
CA PRO A 366 2.91 13.44 -19.96
C PRO A 366 4.00 13.93 -18.99
N GLU A 367 4.26 15.22 -18.90
CA GLU A 367 5.32 15.83 -18.06
C GLU A 367 5.09 15.60 -16.57
N GLN A 368 3.82 15.53 -16.15
CA GLN A 368 3.43 15.32 -14.76
C GLN A 368 3.42 13.85 -14.33
N CYS A 369 3.70 12.92 -15.26
CA CYS A 369 3.69 11.51 -14.94
C CYS A 369 4.92 11.13 -14.09
N GLU A 370 4.73 10.28 -13.09
CA GLU A 370 5.75 9.83 -12.14
C GLU A 370 6.97 9.18 -12.82
N VAL A 371 6.80 8.61 -14.03
CA VAL A 371 7.92 8.02 -14.79
C VAL A 371 8.80 9.06 -15.52
N MET A 372 8.43 10.34 -15.45
CA MET A 372 9.24 11.42 -16.01
C MET A 372 10.16 12.01 -14.92
N ILE A 373 11.45 12.11 -15.23
CA ILE A 373 12.45 12.80 -14.40
C ILE A 373 13.18 13.77 -15.33
N ASP A 374 13.27 15.02 -14.93
CA ASP A 374 13.94 16.08 -15.70
C ASP A 374 13.48 16.14 -17.17
N GLY A 375 12.17 15.95 -17.38
CA GLY A 375 11.55 15.99 -18.71
C GLY A 375 11.82 14.75 -19.58
N LYS A 376 12.46 13.69 -19.04
CA LYS A 376 12.77 12.45 -19.75
C LYS A 376 12.11 11.23 -19.12
N CYS A 377 11.70 10.28 -19.95
CA CYS A 377 11.08 9.04 -19.52
C CYS A 377 12.13 8.07 -18.92
N THR A 378 11.87 7.57 -17.72
CA THR A 378 12.71 6.56 -17.06
C THR A 378 12.41 5.14 -17.51
N SER A 379 11.27 4.91 -18.16
CA SER A 379 10.77 3.58 -18.51
C SER A 379 11.10 3.15 -19.94
N CYS A 380 10.93 4.02 -20.96
CA CYS A 380 11.11 3.59 -22.36
C CYS A 380 12.57 3.37 -22.73
N THR A 381 12.79 2.56 -23.80
CA THR A 381 14.10 2.12 -24.28
C THR A 381 15.06 3.28 -24.53
N ASN A 382 14.59 4.36 -25.18
CA ASN A 382 15.44 5.48 -25.60
C ASN A 382 15.43 6.65 -24.62
N LYS A 383 14.76 6.50 -23.44
CA LYS A 383 14.62 7.60 -22.47
C LYS A 383 14.09 8.88 -23.13
N CYS A 384 13.10 8.75 -24.03
CA CYS A 384 12.56 9.85 -24.83
C CYS A 384 12.05 11.00 -23.95
N PRO A 385 12.06 12.26 -24.47
CA PRO A 385 11.50 13.39 -23.76
C PRO A 385 9.99 13.25 -23.57
N ALA A 386 9.45 13.96 -22.58
CA ALA A 386 8.01 13.92 -22.26
C ALA A 386 7.13 14.32 -23.46
N SER A 387 7.60 15.27 -24.29
CA SER A 387 6.93 15.71 -25.53
C SER A 387 6.68 14.59 -26.54
N ASP A 388 7.48 13.53 -26.52
CA ASP A 388 7.33 12.37 -27.40
C ASP A 388 6.36 11.33 -26.85
N HIS A 389 5.69 11.61 -25.75
CA HIS A 389 4.77 10.69 -25.10
C HIS A 389 3.33 11.16 -25.24
N VAL A 390 2.44 10.18 -25.29
CA VAL A 390 0.99 10.43 -25.37
C VAL A 390 0.28 9.73 -24.24
N LYS A 391 -0.53 10.50 -23.49
CA LYS A 391 -1.45 9.96 -22.50
C LYS A 391 -2.77 9.63 -23.19
N GLN A 392 -3.19 8.37 -23.14
CA GLN A 392 -4.38 7.91 -23.87
C GLN A 392 -5.01 6.69 -23.22
N ASN A 393 -6.28 6.46 -23.52
CA ASN A 393 -6.98 5.23 -23.13
C ASN A 393 -6.72 4.10 -24.15
N ARG A 394 -5.44 3.83 -24.44
CA ARG A 394 -4.97 2.76 -25.33
C ARG A 394 -3.64 2.24 -24.81
N GLN A 395 -3.35 0.98 -25.09
CA GLN A 395 -2.09 0.34 -24.72
C GLN A 395 -1.38 -0.26 -25.95
N CYS A 396 -0.06 -0.30 -25.92
CA CYS A 396 0.72 -1.07 -26.88
C CYS A 396 0.60 -2.54 -26.54
N VAL A 397 0.04 -3.33 -27.45
CA VAL A 397 -0.07 -4.79 -27.29
C VAL A 397 0.78 -5.51 -28.33
N ILE A 398 1.32 -6.66 -27.95
CA ILE A 398 2.05 -7.54 -28.88
C ILE A 398 1.04 -8.44 -29.55
N ARG A 399 1.02 -8.43 -30.90
CA ARG A 399 0.18 -9.28 -31.73
C ARG A 399 1.00 -10.09 -32.69
N THR A 400 0.39 -11.14 -33.22
CA THR A 400 0.96 -11.95 -34.28
C THR A 400 0.00 -11.90 -35.46
N ASN A 401 0.51 -11.54 -36.63
CA ASN A 401 -0.23 -11.56 -37.89
C ASN A 401 0.38 -12.59 -38.86
N LYS A 402 -0.47 -13.24 -39.65
CA LYS A 402 0.03 -14.11 -40.75
C LYS A 402 0.32 -13.24 -41.96
N VAL A 403 1.55 -13.29 -42.43
CA VAL A 403 1.99 -12.51 -43.58
C VAL A 403 2.43 -13.47 -44.69
N GLU A 404 1.85 -13.31 -45.87
CA GLU A 404 2.28 -14.05 -47.07
C GLU A 404 3.51 -13.40 -47.65
N LYS A 405 4.55 -14.21 -47.96
CA LYS A 405 5.84 -13.73 -48.48
C LYS A 405 6.33 -14.57 -49.62
N THR A 406 6.86 -13.87 -50.61
CA THR A 406 7.60 -14.49 -51.74
C THR A 406 8.97 -14.96 -51.24
N LYS A 407 9.63 -15.80 -52.05
CA LYS A 407 10.98 -16.30 -51.77
C LYS A 407 11.99 -15.17 -51.60
N GLU A 408 11.94 -14.16 -52.48
CA GLU A 408 12.83 -13.00 -52.41
C GLU A 408 12.63 -12.20 -51.12
N ALA A 409 11.38 -11.96 -50.76
CA ALA A 409 11.03 -11.28 -49.52
C ALA A 409 11.53 -12.05 -48.29
N LEU A 410 11.32 -13.38 -48.23
CA LEU A 410 11.81 -14.24 -47.16
C LEU A 410 13.34 -14.24 -47.04
N LYS A 411 14.05 -14.33 -48.19
CA LYS A 411 15.53 -14.28 -48.20
C LYS A 411 16.05 -12.92 -47.73
N LYS A 412 15.43 -11.83 -48.16
CA LYS A 412 15.80 -10.47 -47.72
C LYS A 412 15.59 -10.30 -46.22
N GLN A 413 14.43 -10.74 -45.76
CA GLN A 413 14.08 -10.71 -44.33
C GLN A 413 15.07 -11.56 -43.53
N TYR A 414 15.32 -12.82 -43.93
CA TYR A 414 16.24 -13.70 -43.20
C TYR A 414 17.65 -13.11 -43.12
N LYS A 415 18.19 -12.53 -44.22
CA LYS A 415 19.48 -11.84 -44.17
C LYS A 415 19.48 -10.67 -43.21
N GLN A 416 18.43 -9.89 -43.18
CA GLN A 416 18.30 -8.75 -42.28
C GLN A 416 18.19 -9.20 -40.82
N GLU A 417 17.30 -10.16 -40.53
CA GLU A 417 17.04 -10.67 -39.20
C GLU A 417 18.20 -11.51 -38.66
N SER A 418 18.89 -12.29 -39.51
CA SER A 418 20.09 -13.04 -39.10
C SER A 418 21.23 -12.13 -38.66
N ARG A 419 21.39 -10.97 -39.31
CA ARG A 419 22.34 -9.93 -38.87
C ARG A 419 21.92 -9.30 -37.54
N GLN A 420 20.64 -9.26 -37.27
CA GLN A 420 20.07 -8.73 -36.03
C GLN A 420 19.99 -9.76 -34.90
N LYS A 421 19.98 -11.08 -35.23
CA LYS A 421 19.83 -12.16 -34.23
C LYS A 421 20.87 -12.06 -33.13
N MET A 422 22.12 -11.82 -33.47
CA MET A 422 23.18 -11.65 -32.48
C MET A 422 22.92 -10.43 -31.59
N LYS A 423 22.55 -9.29 -32.18
CA LYS A 423 22.17 -8.07 -31.42
C LYS A 423 20.93 -8.28 -30.57
N LEU A 424 19.93 -9.02 -31.07
CA LEU A 424 18.72 -9.36 -30.32
C LEU A 424 19.02 -10.28 -29.12
N SER A 425 19.91 -11.28 -29.32
CA SER A 425 20.35 -12.18 -28.25
C SER A 425 21.13 -11.42 -27.16
N GLU A 426 22.09 -10.60 -27.56
CA GLU A 426 22.84 -9.75 -26.62
C GLU A 426 21.93 -8.79 -25.88
N ARG A 427 20.96 -8.19 -26.56
CA ARG A 427 19.96 -7.31 -25.95
C ARG A 427 19.09 -8.08 -24.95
N LEU A 428 18.60 -9.27 -25.31
CA LEU A 428 17.79 -10.12 -24.45
C LEU A 428 18.52 -10.49 -23.17
N GLU A 429 19.78 -10.94 -23.28
CA GLU A 429 20.60 -11.27 -22.11
C GLU A 429 20.87 -10.04 -21.23
N LYS A 430 21.16 -8.89 -21.82
CA LYS A 430 21.33 -7.64 -21.09
C LYS A 430 20.05 -7.22 -20.34
N GLU A 431 18.89 -7.35 -20.97
CA GLU A 431 17.60 -7.02 -20.33
C GLU A 431 17.25 -8.02 -19.22
N LYS A 432 17.52 -9.32 -19.42
CA LYS A 432 17.34 -10.35 -18.37
C LYS A 432 18.28 -10.14 -17.18
N THR A 433 19.52 -9.74 -17.42
CA THR A 433 20.50 -9.43 -16.37
C THR A 433 20.06 -8.21 -15.57
N LYS A 434 19.63 -7.12 -16.22
CA LYS A 434 19.08 -5.95 -15.52
C LYS A 434 17.92 -6.31 -14.61
N LEU A 435 17.00 -7.17 -15.07
CA LEU A 435 15.87 -7.61 -14.29
C LEU A 435 16.30 -8.44 -13.07
N LYS A 436 17.27 -9.37 -13.22
CA LYS A 436 17.78 -10.21 -12.13
C LYS A 436 18.55 -9.41 -11.08
N GLU A 437 19.34 -8.43 -11.52
CA GLU A 437 20.18 -7.62 -10.60
C GLU A 437 19.40 -6.49 -9.93
N GLY A 438 18.13 -6.27 -10.31
CA GLY A 438 17.33 -5.13 -9.83
C GLY A 438 17.91 -3.77 -10.24
N LYS A 439 18.88 -3.77 -11.17
CA LYS A 439 19.50 -2.57 -11.74
C LYS A 439 18.61 -2.03 -12.86
N ILE A 440 17.50 -1.47 -12.44
CA ILE A 440 16.74 -0.60 -13.33
C ILE A 440 17.42 0.75 -13.16
N ASP A 441 18.06 1.24 -14.22
CA ASP A 441 18.80 2.50 -14.22
C ASP A 441 17.96 3.60 -13.55
N LYS A 442 18.54 4.18 -12.48
CA LYS A 442 18.00 5.36 -11.80
C LYS A 442 17.90 6.52 -12.78
#